data_1204c0440827ff83b692f243f3253b88
#
_entry.id   1204c0440827ff83b692f243f3253b88
#
_cell.length_a   1.000
_cell.length_b   1.000
_cell.length_c   1.000
_cell.angle_alpha   90.00
_cell.angle_beta   90.00
_cell.angle_gamma   90.00
#
_symmetry.space_group_name_H-M   'P 1'
#
loop_
_entity.id
_entity.type
_entity.pdbx_description
1 polymer ?
#
loop_
_entity_poly.entity_id
_entity_poly.type
_entity_poly.pdbx_seq_one_letter_code
_entity_poly.pdbx_strand_id
1 'polypeptide(L)'
;MLIRIAATPAFMPALMPVSAHAQLRGGLKFPADFGAHPEARTEWWYVTGSLQSGVRQWGFQVTFFRSSTGIEAAAGGRFNPTQLLFAHAALTDLEGKRLRHDQRIARSGFGIAQALGDDTCLVLRDWQMARTPSPTDAQRSRYRAQVASETGGFAFDLQFDATQPVLLQGEAGLSKKGPGANDTSRYYSEPQLTVQGRLTFEGKPLEVTGRAWLDHEWSDAFIPAQAVGWDWIGMNLDDGSALTAFRLRRADGSAVYAGGSFRRAGQMVRSFGPEEVTLTPGRMWESAASRARYPVQWTIATPAGRFTVNALLDNQELDSRSSTGAIYWEGLSDLLDEAGRRVGRGYLEMTGYAAAMRM
;
A
#
# COMPACT_ATOMS: atom_id res chain seq x y z
N MET A 1 -26.32 38.94 63.71
CA MET A 1 -26.71 39.18 62.32
C MET A 1 -25.63 38.56 61.45
N LEU A 2 -25.81 37.31 61.05
CA LEU A 2 -24.83 36.53 60.27
C LEU A 2 -25.25 36.55 58.81
N ILE A 3 -24.42 37.14 57.94
CA ILE A 3 -24.62 37.20 56.52
C ILE A 3 -24.09 35.92 55.92
N ARG A 4 -24.96 35.12 55.33
CA ARG A 4 -24.58 33.93 54.51
C ARG A 4 -24.31 34.42 53.08
N ILE A 5 -23.09 34.22 52.59
CA ILE A 5 -22.70 34.42 51.22
C ILE A 5 -22.97 33.07 50.48
N ALA A 6 -23.89 33.11 49.51
CA ALA A 6 -24.15 31.97 48.63
C ALA A 6 -23.11 31.98 47.48
N ALA A 7 -22.32 30.93 47.37
CA ALA A 7 -21.45 30.69 46.26
C ALA A 7 -22.21 30.01 45.10
N THR A 8 -22.29 30.69 43.97
CA THR A 8 -22.83 30.16 42.71
C THR A 8 -21.76 29.26 42.06
N PRO A 9 -22.07 28.03 41.63
CA PRO A 9 -21.11 27.21 40.89
C PRO A 9 -20.95 27.75 39.48
N ALA A 10 -19.73 28.08 39.09
CA ALA A 10 -19.37 28.39 37.72
C ALA A 10 -19.46 27.15 36.86
N PHE A 11 -20.36 27.17 35.89
CA PHE A 11 -20.47 26.14 34.85
C PHE A 11 -19.27 26.34 33.89
N MET A 12 -18.28 25.47 33.94
CA MET A 12 -17.27 25.32 32.88
C MET A 12 -17.90 24.48 31.74
N PRO A 13 -17.93 24.99 30.48
CA PRO A 13 -18.36 24.16 29.39
C PRO A 13 -17.30 23.07 29.17
N ALA A 14 -17.73 21.82 29.22
CA ALA A 14 -16.90 20.68 28.84
C ALA A 14 -16.56 20.83 27.35
N LEU A 15 -15.28 21.00 27.05
CA LEU A 15 -14.75 20.84 25.70
C LEU A 15 -14.99 19.41 25.27
N MET A 16 -16.02 19.19 24.43
CA MET A 16 -16.20 17.91 23.77
C MET A 16 -14.99 17.64 22.88
N PRO A 17 -14.43 16.43 22.90
CA PRO A 17 -13.38 16.08 21.96
C PRO A 17 -13.93 16.24 20.54
N VAL A 18 -13.27 17.05 19.71
CA VAL A 18 -13.56 17.17 18.29
C VAL A 18 -13.31 15.77 17.71
N SER A 19 -14.39 15.13 17.28
CA SER A 19 -14.36 13.76 16.73
C SER A 19 -13.37 13.71 15.57
N ALA A 20 -12.44 12.77 15.57
CA ALA A 20 -11.49 12.47 14.48
C ALA A 20 -12.17 12.33 13.10
N HIS A 21 -13.48 12.03 13.09
CA HIS A 21 -14.34 11.99 11.90
C HIS A 21 -14.49 13.31 11.12
N ALA A 22 -14.12 14.47 11.70
CA ALA A 22 -14.19 15.75 10.99
C ALA A 22 -13.03 15.96 10.01
N GLN A 23 -11.89 15.30 10.24
CA GLN A 23 -10.69 15.41 9.41
C GLN A 23 -10.80 14.64 8.08
N LEU A 24 -11.61 13.59 8.02
CA LEU A 24 -11.82 12.79 6.80
C LEU A 24 -12.68 13.49 5.72
N ARG A 25 -13.30 14.63 5.98
CA ARG A 25 -14.21 15.32 5.04
C ARG A 25 -13.52 16.29 4.07
N GLY A 26 -12.25 16.65 4.28
CA GLY A 26 -11.48 17.50 3.37
C GLY A 26 -10.83 16.70 2.24
N GLY A 27 -10.59 17.29 1.04
CA GLY A 27 -9.76 16.71 0.00
C GLY A 27 -8.29 16.62 0.42
N LEU A 28 -7.49 15.80 -0.27
CA LEU A 28 -6.06 15.67 -0.04
C LEU A 28 -5.33 16.99 -0.33
N LYS A 29 -4.32 17.32 0.47
CA LYS A 29 -3.56 18.58 0.42
C LYS A 29 -2.07 18.27 0.27
N PHE A 30 -1.56 18.42 -0.93
CA PHE A 30 -0.13 18.27 -1.18
C PHE A 30 0.65 19.58 -0.96
N PRO A 31 1.89 19.53 -0.42
CA PRO A 31 2.71 18.32 -0.17
C PRO A 31 2.44 17.61 1.17
N ALA A 32 1.66 18.20 2.09
CA ALA A 32 1.49 17.63 3.44
C ALA A 32 1.03 16.16 3.43
N ASP A 33 0.08 15.81 2.57
CA ASP A 33 -0.46 14.45 2.49
C ASP A 33 0.46 13.44 1.75
N PHE A 34 1.71 13.85 1.42
CA PHE A 34 2.77 12.88 1.14
C PHE A 34 3.39 12.32 2.43
N GLY A 35 3.28 13.05 3.55
CA GLY A 35 3.81 12.67 4.86
C GLY A 35 2.91 11.72 5.64
N ALA A 36 3.31 11.42 6.86
CA ALA A 36 2.59 10.53 7.76
C ALA A 36 1.40 11.21 8.45
N HIS A 37 0.35 10.44 8.70
CA HIS A 37 -0.88 10.82 9.38
C HIS A 37 -1.00 10.11 10.73
N PRO A 38 -0.26 10.55 11.77
CA PRO A 38 -0.16 9.84 13.06
C PRO A 38 -1.50 9.71 13.79
N GLU A 39 -2.49 10.53 13.46
CA GLU A 39 -3.85 10.46 13.97
C GLU A 39 -4.64 9.29 13.42
N ALA A 40 -4.32 8.81 12.20
CA ALA A 40 -4.94 7.63 11.62
C ALA A 40 -4.45 6.35 12.31
N ARG A 41 -5.31 5.34 12.39
CA ARG A 41 -4.96 4.06 13.02
C ARG A 41 -3.92 3.29 12.22
N THR A 42 -4.08 3.21 10.89
CA THR A 42 -3.19 2.48 9.99
C THR A 42 -2.83 3.33 8.78
N GLU A 43 -1.63 3.11 8.26
CA GLU A 43 -1.11 3.82 7.11
C GLU A 43 -0.03 2.99 6.43
N TRP A 44 0.07 3.07 5.09
CA TRP A 44 1.14 2.42 4.35
C TRP A 44 1.57 3.18 3.11
N TRP A 45 2.85 3.10 2.82
CA TRP A 45 3.48 3.48 1.56
C TRP A 45 3.97 2.21 0.89
N TYR A 46 3.38 1.87 -0.22
CA TYR A 46 3.56 0.61 -0.93
C TYR A 46 4.12 0.89 -2.31
N VAL A 47 5.34 0.42 -2.60
CA VAL A 47 5.97 0.57 -3.91
C VAL A 47 6.25 -0.80 -4.48
N THR A 48 5.72 -1.06 -5.68
CA THR A 48 5.92 -2.31 -6.40
C THR A 48 6.24 -2.06 -7.87
N GLY A 49 6.92 -3.00 -8.49
CA GLY A 49 7.25 -2.84 -9.89
C GLY A 49 8.12 -3.93 -10.46
N SER A 50 8.55 -3.70 -11.69
CA SER A 50 9.50 -4.56 -12.40
C SER A 50 10.83 -3.85 -12.59
N LEU A 51 11.92 -4.61 -12.49
CA LEU A 51 13.29 -4.19 -12.78
C LEU A 51 13.85 -5.04 -13.91
N GLN A 52 14.79 -4.44 -14.66
CA GLN A 52 15.59 -5.15 -15.67
C GLN A 52 17.04 -4.71 -15.66
N SER A 53 17.94 -5.64 -15.96
CA SER A 53 19.35 -5.42 -16.27
C SER A 53 19.73 -6.34 -17.42
N GLY A 54 20.01 -5.78 -18.59
CA GLY A 54 20.10 -6.55 -19.82
C GLY A 54 18.80 -7.30 -20.11
N VAL A 55 18.90 -8.61 -20.26
CA VAL A 55 17.73 -9.50 -20.52
C VAL A 55 17.07 -10.02 -19.25
N ARG A 56 17.73 -9.89 -18.10
CA ARG A 56 17.24 -10.41 -16.83
C ARG A 56 16.21 -9.48 -16.22
N GLN A 57 15.15 -10.05 -15.68
CA GLN A 57 14.01 -9.33 -15.09
C GLN A 57 13.70 -9.80 -13.69
N TRP A 58 13.23 -8.86 -12.86
CA TRP A 58 12.77 -9.10 -11.49
C TRP A 58 11.48 -8.34 -11.22
N GLY A 59 10.68 -8.86 -10.29
CA GLY A 59 9.70 -8.08 -9.56
C GLY A 59 10.30 -7.56 -8.26
N PHE A 60 9.81 -6.43 -7.76
CA PHE A 60 10.20 -5.93 -6.46
C PHE A 60 9.03 -5.31 -5.72
N GLN A 61 9.11 -5.34 -4.40
CA GLN A 61 8.23 -4.67 -3.47
C GLN A 61 9.07 -3.98 -2.38
N VAL A 62 8.67 -2.78 -1.99
CA VAL A 62 9.12 -2.09 -0.78
C VAL A 62 7.89 -1.45 -0.15
N THR A 63 7.52 -1.87 1.06
CA THR A 63 6.37 -1.33 1.78
C THR A 63 6.78 -0.90 3.17
N PHE A 64 6.39 0.31 3.55
CA PHE A 64 6.44 0.79 4.92
C PHE A 64 5.02 0.92 5.44
N PHE A 65 4.81 0.46 6.66
CA PHE A 65 3.54 0.54 7.37
C PHE A 65 3.72 1.28 8.67
N ARG A 66 2.71 2.01 9.06
CA ARG A 66 2.58 2.63 10.38
C ARG A 66 1.25 2.18 11.01
N SER A 67 1.30 1.85 12.28
CA SER A 67 0.10 1.55 13.05
C SER A 67 0.14 2.26 14.40
N SER A 68 -0.97 2.92 14.76
CA SER A 68 -1.17 3.45 16.11
C SER A 68 -1.45 2.29 17.06
N THR A 69 -0.80 2.31 18.22
CA THR A 69 -1.03 1.30 19.28
C THR A 69 -2.27 1.58 20.11
N GLY A 70 -2.86 2.78 19.97
CA GLY A 70 -3.93 3.24 20.85
C GLY A 70 -3.46 3.64 22.26
N ILE A 71 -2.17 3.56 22.56
CA ILE A 71 -1.59 3.99 23.85
C ILE A 71 -1.41 5.50 23.80
N GLU A 72 -2.07 6.23 24.73
CA GLU A 72 -1.92 7.68 24.82
C GLU A 72 -0.52 8.08 25.28
N ALA A 73 0.06 9.11 24.64
CA ALA A 73 1.39 9.62 24.97
C ALA A 73 1.49 10.11 26.42
N ALA A 74 0.38 10.63 26.98
CA ALA A 74 0.32 11.13 28.35
C ALA A 74 0.35 10.04 29.44
N ALA A 75 0.01 8.79 29.09
CA ALA A 75 -0.20 7.71 30.07
C ALA A 75 1.11 7.07 30.61
N GLY A 76 2.31 7.43 30.13
CA GLY A 76 3.47 6.68 30.60
C GLY A 76 4.86 7.02 30.10
N GLY A 77 5.17 8.25 29.75
CA GLY A 77 6.56 8.67 29.48
C GLY A 77 7.14 8.23 28.13
N ARG A 78 8.40 8.65 27.89
CA ARG A 78 9.15 8.48 26.62
C ARG A 78 9.27 7.05 26.09
N PHE A 79 8.94 6.04 26.89
CA PHE A 79 9.11 4.63 26.53
C PHE A 79 7.84 3.96 26.02
N ASN A 80 6.68 4.62 26.12
CA ASN A 80 5.44 4.05 25.59
C ASN A 80 5.44 4.08 24.05
N PRO A 81 5.24 2.93 23.39
CA PRO A 81 5.17 2.87 21.95
C PRO A 81 3.80 3.37 21.49
N THR A 82 3.69 4.63 21.10
CA THR A 82 2.44 5.18 20.54
C THR A 82 2.23 4.76 19.09
N GLN A 83 3.32 4.48 18.38
CA GLN A 83 3.34 4.08 16.98
C GLN A 83 4.28 2.89 16.79
N LEU A 84 3.89 1.96 15.93
CA LEU A 84 4.72 0.88 15.40
C LEU A 84 4.96 1.13 13.91
N LEU A 85 6.18 0.93 13.47
CA LEU A 85 6.55 0.90 12.06
C LEU A 85 6.96 -0.51 11.68
N PHE A 86 6.46 -0.95 10.52
CA PHE A 86 6.84 -2.21 9.88
C PHE A 86 7.37 -1.88 8.49
N ALA A 87 8.24 -2.71 7.96
CA ALA A 87 8.61 -2.63 6.55
C ALA A 87 8.82 -4.03 5.99
N HIS A 88 8.37 -4.22 4.77
CA HIS A 88 8.59 -5.43 3.98
C HIS A 88 9.34 -5.06 2.71
N ALA A 89 10.26 -5.93 2.31
CA ALA A 89 10.90 -5.85 1.01
C ALA A 89 10.96 -7.23 0.38
N ALA A 90 10.67 -7.30 -0.91
CA ALA A 90 10.70 -8.55 -1.64
C ALA A 90 11.33 -8.36 -3.03
N LEU A 91 11.98 -9.42 -3.51
CA LEU A 91 12.55 -9.55 -4.84
C LEU A 91 12.06 -10.86 -5.46
N THR A 92 11.28 -10.77 -6.54
CA THR A 92 10.90 -11.91 -7.37
C THR A 92 11.95 -12.12 -8.46
N ASP A 93 12.77 -13.13 -8.33
CA ASP A 93 13.71 -13.56 -9.36
C ASP A 93 12.99 -14.47 -10.35
N LEU A 94 12.65 -13.94 -11.53
CA LEU A 94 11.89 -14.67 -12.53
C LEU A 94 12.72 -15.79 -13.17
N GLU A 95 14.02 -15.60 -13.34
CA GLU A 95 14.93 -16.62 -13.90
C GLU A 95 15.18 -17.75 -12.90
N GLY A 96 15.49 -17.39 -11.64
CA GLY A 96 15.68 -18.34 -10.54
C GLY A 96 14.36 -18.92 -9.99
N LYS A 97 13.20 -18.45 -10.49
CA LYS A 97 11.84 -18.86 -10.08
C LYS A 97 11.64 -18.84 -8.56
N ARG A 98 12.09 -17.76 -7.94
CA ARG A 98 12.09 -17.64 -6.49
C ARG A 98 11.73 -16.24 -6.03
N LEU A 99 10.83 -16.17 -5.06
CA LEU A 99 10.63 -14.99 -4.23
C LEU A 99 11.64 -14.98 -3.08
N ARG A 100 12.27 -13.85 -2.85
CA ARG A 100 13.10 -13.56 -1.66
C ARG A 100 12.46 -12.38 -0.94
N HIS A 101 12.36 -12.42 0.37
CA HIS A 101 11.79 -11.33 1.14
C HIS A 101 12.49 -11.18 2.48
N ASP A 102 12.33 -10.00 3.06
CA ASP A 102 12.76 -9.67 4.41
C ASP A 102 11.81 -8.65 5.03
N GLN A 103 11.85 -8.50 6.34
CA GLN A 103 10.94 -7.65 7.07
C GLN A 103 11.62 -7.02 8.28
N ARG A 104 11.11 -5.85 8.67
CA ARG A 104 11.55 -5.11 9.85
C ARG A 104 10.34 -4.67 10.66
N ILE A 105 10.53 -4.57 11.97
CA ILE A 105 9.56 -3.96 12.89
C ILE A 105 10.30 -3.21 13.97
N ALA A 106 9.81 -2.02 14.32
CA ALA A 106 10.23 -1.30 15.50
C ALA A 106 9.14 -0.34 15.98
N ARG A 107 9.17 0.01 17.27
CA ARG A 107 8.42 1.15 17.77
C ARG A 107 9.04 2.47 17.27
N SER A 108 8.23 3.50 17.07
CA SER A 108 8.71 4.83 16.70
C SER A 108 9.60 5.44 17.80
N GLY A 109 10.54 6.29 17.40
CA GLY A 109 11.42 7.05 18.26
C GLY A 109 12.84 6.49 18.37
N PHE A 110 13.66 7.17 19.16
CA PHE A 110 15.08 6.84 19.45
C PHE A 110 15.99 6.77 18.21
N GLY A 111 15.60 7.40 17.09
CA GLY A 111 16.33 7.33 15.82
C GLY A 111 16.25 5.98 15.11
N ILE A 112 15.44 5.03 15.63
CA ILE A 112 15.34 3.67 15.07
C ILE A 112 14.22 3.56 14.04
N ALA A 113 13.08 4.20 14.32
CA ALA A 113 11.91 4.18 13.43
C ALA A 113 11.22 5.54 13.43
N GLN A 114 10.96 6.08 12.25
CA GLN A 114 10.39 7.40 12.05
C GLN A 114 9.57 7.48 10.78
N ALA A 115 8.43 8.16 10.85
CA ALA A 115 7.64 8.62 9.71
C ALA A 115 7.29 10.09 9.95
N LEU A 116 7.75 10.99 9.08
CA LEU A 116 7.52 12.44 9.21
C LEU A 116 6.19 12.84 8.59
N GLY A 117 5.55 13.88 9.14
CA GLY A 117 4.22 14.33 8.74
C GLY A 117 4.20 15.40 7.66
N ASP A 118 5.32 15.96 7.24
CA ASP A 118 5.39 17.07 6.28
C ASP A 118 5.68 16.61 4.84
N ASP A 119 6.32 15.48 4.68
CA ASP A 119 6.57 14.79 3.39
C ASP A 119 6.93 13.33 3.66
N THR A 120 6.97 12.48 2.62
CA THR A 120 7.44 11.09 2.77
C THR A 120 8.89 11.08 3.23
N CYS A 121 9.10 10.74 4.47
CA CYS A 121 10.41 10.50 5.07
C CYS A 121 10.28 9.38 6.09
N LEU A 122 10.61 8.18 5.66
CA LEU A 122 10.43 6.94 6.39
C LEU A 122 11.80 6.34 6.69
N VAL A 123 12.03 6.04 7.94
CA VAL A 123 13.25 5.36 8.40
C VAL A 123 12.84 4.22 9.31
N LEU A 124 13.38 3.04 9.08
CA LEU A 124 13.22 1.88 9.93
C LEU A 124 14.55 1.11 9.98
N ARG A 125 15.35 1.39 11.03
CA ARG A 125 16.73 0.94 11.14
C ARG A 125 17.59 1.45 9.98
N ASP A 126 18.09 0.55 9.13
CA ASP A 126 18.87 0.77 7.91
C ASP A 126 18.03 0.89 6.63
N TRP A 127 16.72 0.67 6.72
CA TRP A 127 15.80 0.83 5.60
C TRP A 127 15.20 2.23 5.60
N GLN A 128 15.12 2.83 4.43
CA GLN A 128 14.56 4.18 4.30
C GLN A 128 13.87 4.40 2.96
N MET A 129 12.88 5.28 2.98
CA MET A 129 12.26 5.84 1.79
C MET A 129 11.98 7.32 2.01
N ALA A 130 12.37 8.15 1.05
CA ALA A 130 12.14 9.58 1.10
C ALA A 130 11.65 10.11 -0.25
N ARG A 131 10.83 11.17 -0.18
CA ARG A 131 10.35 11.93 -1.33
C ARG A 131 11.04 13.30 -1.38
N THR A 132 11.24 13.77 -2.60
CA THR A 132 11.56 15.17 -2.91
C THR A 132 10.74 15.59 -4.13
N PRO A 133 10.49 16.90 -4.34
CA PRO A 133 10.01 17.37 -5.62
C PRO A 133 10.95 16.95 -6.75
N SER A 134 10.39 16.60 -7.91
CA SER A 134 11.21 16.31 -9.08
C SER A 134 12.01 17.56 -9.51
N PRO A 135 13.29 17.43 -9.84
CA PRO A 135 14.10 18.57 -10.27
C PRO A 135 13.65 19.18 -11.60
N THR A 136 12.88 18.44 -12.41
CA THR A 136 12.37 18.91 -13.71
C THR A 136 10.94 19.45 -13.65
N ASP A 137 10.17 19.06 -12.63
CA ASP A 137 8.80 19.50 -12.41
C ASP A 137 8.45 19.40 -10.92
N ALA A 138 8.43 20.52 -10.22
CA ALA A 138 8.18 20.57 -8.78
C ALA A 138 6.79 20.03 -8.37
N GLN A 139 5.85 19.88 -9.30
CA GLN A 139 4.55 19.25 -9.06
C GLN A 139 4.60 17.71 -9.14
N ARG A 140 5.74 17.15 -9.53
CA ARG A 140 5.99 15.70 -9.57
C ARG A 140 6.83 15.25 -8.40
N SER A 141 6.72 13.98 -8.11
CA SER A 141 7.48 13.34 -7.05
C SER A 141 8.75 12.68 -7.59
N ARG A 142 9.80 12.72 -6.78
CA ARG A 142 10.94 11.82 -6.87
C ARG A 142 11.07 11.09 -5.54
N TYR A 143 11.00 9.79 -5.55
CA TYR A 143 11.26 8.97 -4.38
C TYR A 143 12.62 8.28 -4.48
N ARG A 144 13.22 7.98 -3.35
CA ARG A 144 14.35 7.07 -3.24
C ARG A 144 14.10 6.09 -2.12
N ALA A 145 14.26 4.80 -2.39
CA ALA A 145 14.22 3.75 -1.38
C ALA A 145 15.56 3.04 -1.29
N GLN A 146 16.05 2.86 -0.06
CA GLN A 146 17.26 2.11 0.25
C GLN A 146 16.90 1.01 1.26
N VAL A 147 17.15 -0.22 0.85
CA VAL A 147 16.79 -1.42 1.61
C VAL A 147 17.90 -2.45 1.45
N ALA A 148 18.35 -3.02 2.55
CA ALA A 148 19.30 -4.14 2.53
C ALA A 148 18.69 -5.32 3.30
N SER A 149 18.48 -6.44 2.61
CA SER A 149 18.02 -7.66 3.24
C SER A 149 19.17 -8.37 3.95
N GLU A 150 18.95 -8.75 5.21
CA GLU A 150 19.92 -9.55 5.98
C GLU A 150 19.90 -11.03 5.57
N THR A 151 18.75 -11.54 5.15
CA THR A 151 18.56 -12.97 4.91
C THR A 151 18.26 -13.33 3.47
N GLY A 152 17.72 -12.40 2.68
CA GLY A 152 17.25 -12.64 1.31
C GLY A 152 18.35 -12.57 0.25
N GLY A 153 19.55 -12.05 0.58
CA GLY A 153 20.67 -11.91 -0.37
C GLY A 153 20.41 -10.86 -1.46
N PHE A 154 19.65 -9.80 -1.14
CA PHE A 154 19.42 -8.68 -2.05
C PHE A 154 19.47 -7.35 -1.30
N ALA A 155 19.76 -6.27 -2.03
CA ALA A 155 19.61 -4.90 -1.55
C ALA A 155 19.16 -3.99 -2.72
N PHE A 156 18.39 -2.96 -2.38
CA PHE A 156 17.92 -1.93 -3.30
C PHE A 156 18.50 -0.57 -2.95
N ASP A 157 18.93 0.18 -3.96
CA ASP A 157 19.09 1.63 -3.93
C ASP A 157 18.42 2.15 -5.20
N LEU A 158 17.12 2.42 -5.10
CA LEU A 158 16.28 2.71 -6.25
C LEU A 158 15.72 4.13 -6.16
N GLN A 159 15.72 4.83 -7.28
CA GLN A 159 15.05 6.10 -7.49
C GLN A 159 13.80 5.88 -8.36
N PHE A 160 12.73 6.56 -8.00
CA PHE A 160 11.44 6.52 -8.69
C PHE A 160 11.04 7.93 -9.08
N ASP A 161 10.88 8.19 -10.37
CA ASP A 161 10.45 9.50 -10.87
C ASP A 161 9.01 9.42 -11.40
N ALA A 162 8.14 10.27 -10.86
CA ALA A 162 6.76 10.37 -11.31
C ALA A 162 6.68 10.97 -12.71
N THR A 163 6.10 10.21 -13.65
CA THR A 163 5.89 10.65 -15.03
C THR A 163 4.53 11.29 -15.25
N GLN A 164 3.61 11.12 -14.29
CA GLN A 164 2.22 11.56 -14.34
C GLN A 164 1.82 12.23 -13.04
N PRO A 165 0.71 13.01 -13.00
CA PRO A 165 0.17 13.54 -11.75
C PRO A 165 -0.24 12.42 -10.79
N VAL A 166 -0.28 12.74 -9.50
CA VAL A 166 -0.95 11.91 -8.48
C VAL A 166 -2.33 11.47 -8.98
N LEU A 167 -2.68 10.21 -8.75
CA LEU A 167 -3.97 9.64 -9.06
C LEU A 167 -4.75 9.50 -7.75
N LEU A 168 -5.77 10.33 -7.56
CA LEU A 168 -6.63 10.27 -6.39
C LEU A 168 -7.62 9.11 -6.55
N GLN A 169 -7.62 8.19 -5.60
CA GLN A 169 -8.51 7.03 -5.63
C GLN A 169 -9.89 7.38 -5.05
N GLY A 170 -10.94 6.71 -5.56
CA GLY A 170 -12.31 6.96 -5.13
C GLY A 170 -12.78 8.36 -5.48
N GLU A 171 -13.45 9.05 -4.57
CA GLU A 171 -13.93 10.41 -4.73
C GLU A 171 -12.90 11.40 -4.18
N ALA A 172 -12.10 12.00 -5.06
CA ALA A 172 -11.06 12.97 -4.72
C ALA A 172 -10.10 12.48 -3.58
N GLY A 173 -9.73 11.19 -3.60
CA GLY A 173 -8.87 10.59 -2.59
C GLY A 173 -9.62 9.97 -1.40
N LEU A 174 -10.95 10.02 -1.35
CA LEU A 174 -11.75 9.27 -0.40
C LEU A 174 -12.22 7.96 -1.04
N SER A 175 -11.57 6.86 -0.69
CA SER A 175 -11.84 5.53 -1.22
C SER A 175 -12.76 4.76 -0.27
N LYS A 176 -13.90 4.29 -0.77
CA LYS A 176 -14.78 3.39 -0.03
C LYS A 176 -14.18 1.98 0.03
N LYS A 177 -14.32 1.33 1.19
CA LYS A 177 -13.85 -0.03 1.46
C LYS A 177 -14.99 -0.97 1.91
N GLY A 178 -16.20 -0.44 2.06
CA GLY A 178 -17.35 -1.21 2.50
C GLY A 178 -18.66 -0.43 2.41
N PRO A 179 -19.77 -1.05 2.80
CA PRO A 179 -21.10 -0.44 2.75
C PRO A 179 -21.33 0.63 3.84
N GLY A 180 -20.57 0.59 4.92
CA GLY A 180 -20.70 1.54 6.03
C GLY A 180 -20.18 2.93 5.68
N ALA A 181 -20.72 3.96 6.32
CA ALA A 181 -20.30 5.34 6.11
C ALA A 181 -18.85 5.60 6.50
N ASN A 182 -18.32 4.83 7.46
CA ASN A 182 -16.96 4.94 7.99
C ASN A 182 -16.00 3.91 7.35
N ASP A 183 -16.49 3.03 6.46
CA ASP A 183 -15.65 2.08 5.72
C ASP A 183 -14.93 2.80 4.58
N THR A 184 -14.04 3.72 4.94
CA THR A 184 -13.31 4.58 4.00
C THR A 184 -11.86 4.72 4.39
N SER A 185 -11.01 5.01 3.40
CA SER A 185 -9.62 5.41 3.57
C SER A 185 -9.33 6.68 2.77
N ARG A 186 -8.27 7.38 3.14
CA ARG A 186 -7.61 8.35 2.28
C ARG A 186 -6.59 7.58 1.45
N TYR A 187 -6.63 7.78 0.12
CA TYR A 187 -5.86 6.94 -0.78
C TYR A 187 -5.51 7.68 -2.06
N TYR A 188 -4.23 7.72 -2.37
CA TYR A 188 -3.75 8.12 -3.67
C TYR A 188 -2.70 7.14 -4.19
N SER A 189 -2.52 7.13 -5.51
CA SER A 189 -1.49 6.36 -6.20
C SER A 189 -0.61 7.26 -7.06
N GLU A 190 0.62 6.85 -7.27
CA GLU A 190 1.49 7.37 -8.32
C GLU A 190 1.88 6.21 -9.26
N PRO A 191 1.09 5.98 -10.31
CA PRO A 191 1.38 4.98 -11.32
C PRO A 191 2.45 5.46 -12.29
N GLN A 192 2.97 4.53 -13.12
CA GLN A 192 3.90 4.83 -14.21
C GLN A 192 5.20 5.52 -13.75
N LEU A 193 5.65 5.24 -12.51
CA LEU A 193 6.95 5.70 -12.04
C LEU A 193 8.05 5.07 -12.88
N THR A 194 8.97 5.86 -13.41
CA THR A 194 10.22 5.32 -13.98
C THR A 194 11.17 4.98 -12.86
N VAL A 195 11.86 3.86 -12.99
CA VAL A 195 12.80 3.36 -11.97
C VAL A 195 14.19 3.30 -12.55
N GLN A 196 15.17 3.76 -11.76
CA GLN A 196 16.59 3.58 -12.02
C GLN A 196 17.33 3.40 -10.70
N GLY A 197 18.47 2.73 -10.74
CA GLY A 197 19.33 2.57 -9.57
C GLY A 197 20.05 1.24 -9.56
N ARG A 198 20.34 0.77 -8.37
CA ARG A 198 21.16 -0.42 -8.16
C ARG A 198 20.38 -1.50 -7.40
N LEU A 199 20.40 -2.69 -7.97
CA LEU A 199 20.04 -3.95 -7.30
C LEU A 199 21.34 -4.67 -6.95
N THR A 200 21.59 -4.92 -5.67
CA THR A 200 22.60 -5.92 -5.28
C THR A 200 21.92 -7.26 -5.17
N PHE A 201 22.35 -8.24 -5.92
CA PHE A 201 21.77 -9.59 -5.94
C PHE A 201 22.89 -10.62 -5.76
N GLU A 202 22.79 -11.41 -4.69
CA GLU A 202 23.83 -12.41 -4.29
C GLU A 202 25.25 -11.80 -4.24
N GLY A 203 25.33 -10.60 -3.65
CA GLY A 203 26.57 -9.84 -3.50
C GLY A 203 27.06 -9.12 -4.77
N LYS A 204 26.39 -9.27 -5.91
CA LYS A 204 26.75 -8.61 -7.19
C LYS A 204 25.88 -7.36 -7.39
N PRO A 205 26.49 -6.17 -7.54
CA PRO A 205 25.78 -4.95 -7.91
C PRO A 205 25.39 -4.98 -9.41
N LEU A 206 24.16 -4.60 -9.69
CA LEU A 206 23.57 -4.53 -11.02
C LEU A 206 22.90 -3.17 -11.18
N GLU A 207 23.24 -2.42 -12.22
CA GLU A 207 22.46 -1.25 -12.60
C GLU A 207 21.15 -1.73 -13.23
N VAL A 208 20.06 -1.17 -12.74
CA VAL A 208 18.72 -1.57 -13.16
C VAL A 208 17.89 -0.37 -13.58
N THR A 209 16.98 -0.63 -14.50
CA THR A 209 15.87 0.28 -14.86
C THR A 209 14.56 -0.45 -14.77
N GLY A 210 13.46 0.29 -14.74
CA GLY A 210 12.16 -0.36 -14.63
C GLY A 210 10.98 0.58 -14.61
N ARG A 211 9.84 0.04 -14.17
CA ARG A 211 8.60 0.77 -13.97
C ARG A 211 7.97 0.34 -12.65
N ALA A 212 7.41 1.32 -11.92
CA ALA A 212 6.80 1.07 -10.62
C ALA A 212 5.43 1.73 -10.49
N TRP A 213 4.74 1.32 -9.43
CA TRP A 213 3.51 1.85 -8.90
C TRP A 213 3.75 2.18 -7.43
N LEU A 214 3.25 3.32 -6.94
CA LEU A 214 3.21 3.66 -5.54
C LEU A 214 1.77 3.86 -5.09
N ASP A 215 1.44 3.32 -3.91
CA ASP A 215 0.24 3.64 -3.15
C ASP A 215 0.60 4.25 -1.82
N HIS A 216 -0.15 5.28 -1.42
CA HIS A 216 -0.18 5.78 -0.06
C HIS A 216 -1.62 5.83 0.42
N GLU A 217 -1.88 5.12 1.49
CA GLU A 217 -3.23 4.97 2.01
C GLU A 217 -3.22 4.98 3.54
N TRP A 218 -4.21 5.67 4.14
CA TRP A 218 -4.41 5.70 5.59
C TRP A 218 -5.88 5.68 5.98
N SER A 219 -6.18 5.11 7.14
CA SER A 219 -7.54 4.96 7.64
C SER A 219 -7.60 4.72 9.14
N ASP A 220 -8.78 4.94 9.72
CA ASP A 220 -9.09 4.62 11.12
C ASP A 220 -9.57 3.17 11.30
N ALA A 221 -9.98 2.51 10.22
CA ALA A 221 -10.38 1.11 10.21
C ALA A 221 -9.53 0.32 9.22
N PHE A 222 -8.99 -0.81 9.66
CA PHE A 222 -8.14 -1.65 8.81
C PHE A 222 -8.92 -2.26 7.65
N ILE A 223 -9.98 -3.01 7.96
CA ILE A 223 -10.95 -3.56 7.00
C ILE A 223 -12.34 -3.64 7.65
N PRO A 224 -13.44 -3.66 6.87
CA PRO A 224 -14.78 -3.92 7.40
C PRO A 224 -14.85 -5.25 8.14
N ALA A 225 -15.67 -5.30 9.20
CA ALA A 225 -15.77 -6.48 10.09
C ALA A 225 -16.16 -7.79 9.38
N GLN A 226 -16.91 -7.69 8.26
CA GLN A 226 -17.31 -8.87 7.48
C GLN A 226 -16.21 -9.37 6.53
N ALA A 227 -15.14 -8.58 6.31
CA ALA A 227 -14.06 -8.96 5.43
C ALA A 227 -13.01 -9.81 6.15
N VAL A 228 -12.49 -10.82 5.47
CA VAL A 228 -11.35 -11.63 5.94
C VAL A 228 -10.04 -11.27 5.27
N GLY A 229 -10.09 -10.45 4.20
CA GLY A 229 -8.96 -10.01 3.41
C GLY A 229 -9.41 -9.32 2.14
N TRP A 230 -8.45 -9.04 1.26
CA TRP A 230 -8.70 -8.39 -0.03
C TRP A 230 -7.93 -9.05 -1.16
N ASP A 231 -8.40 -8.78 -2.37
CA ASP A 231 -7.68 -8.99 -3.62
C ASP A 231 -7.54 -7.62 -4.29
N TRP A 232 -6.34 -7.25 -4.71
CA TRP A 232 -6.03 -5.95 -5.27
C TRP A 232 -5.09 -6.09 -6.47
N ILE A 233 -5.25 -5.22 -7.46
CA ILE A 233 -4.30 -5.03 -8.55
C ILE A 233 -3.97 -3.56 -8.76
N GLY A 234 -2.69 -3.29 -9.08
CA GLY A 234 -2.21 -2.02 -9.63
C GLY A 234 -1.39 -2.29 -10.87
N MET A 235 -1.91 -1.85 -12.02
CA MET A 235 -1.35 -2.17 -13.34
C MET A 235 -0.94 -0.92 -14.10
N ASN A 236 0.32 -0.88 -14.52
CA ASN A 236 0.85 0.08 -15.47
C ASN A 236 0.68 -0.47 -16.89
N LEU A 237 -0.19 0.15 -17.69
CA LEU A 237 -0.39 -0.27 -19.07
C LEU A 237 0.73 0.28 -19.98
N ASP A 238 0.99 -0.44 -21.06
CA ASP A 238 2.08 -0.10 -21.99
C ASP A 238 1.80 1.18 -22.80
N ASP A 239 0.53 1.60 -22.91
CA ASP A 239 0.10 2.87 -23.48
C ASP A 239 0.17 4.07 -22.53
N GLY A 240 0.70 3.87 -21.32
CA GLY A 240 0.78 4.88 -20.27
C GLY A 240 -0.48 5.01 -19.43
N SER A 241 -1.52 4.22 -19.68
CA SER A 241 -2.70 4.15 -18.82
C SER A 241 -2.39 3.46 -17.48
N ALA A 242 -3.27 3.65 -16.51
CA ALA A 242 -3.17 3.06 -15.17
C ALA A 242 -4.51 2.44 -14.78
N LEU A 243 -4.50 1.20 -14.28
CA LEU A 243 -5.68 0.48 -13.83
C LEU A 243 -5.48 -0.03 -12.42
N THR A 244 -6.43 0.25 -11.54
CA THR A 244 -6.57 -0.37 -10.23
C THR A 244 -7.93 -1.04 -10.13
N ALA A 245 -7.98 -2.22 -9.53
CA ALA A 245 -9.22 -2.88 -9.14
C ALA A 245 -8.99 -3.66 -7.86
N PHE A 246 -9.98 -3.66 -6.98
CA PHE A 246 -9.90 -4.39 -5.72
C PHE A 246 -11.27 -4.92 -5.30
N ARG A 247 -11.26 -5.93 -4.45
CA ARG A 247 -12.42 -6.35 -3.66
C ARG A 247 -12.00 -6.72 -2.25
N LEU A 248 -12.83 -6.37 -1.28
CA LEU A 248 -12.77 -6.90 0.07
C LEU A 248 -13.67 -8.12 0.14
N ARG A 249 -13.16 -9.21 0.70
CA ARG A 249 -13.70 -10.56 0.54
C ARG A 249 -14.18 -11.13 1.87
N ARG A 250 -15.38 -11.76 1.86
CA ARG A 250 -15.87 -12.60 2.95
C ARG A 250 -15.17 -13.96 2.95
N ALA A 251 -15.38 -14.73 4.02
CA ALA A 251 -14.83 -16.07 4.17
C ALA A 251 -15.32 -17.06 3.09
N ASP A 252 -16.53 -16.87 2.57
CA ASP A 252 -17.11 -17.66 1.47
C ASP A 252 -16.60 -17.25 0.07
N GLY A 253 -15.73 -16.24 0.01
CA GLY A 253 -15.17 -15.71 -1.24
C GLY A 253 -16.03 -14.64 -1.91
N SER A 254 -17.23 -14.32 -1.40
CA SER A 254 -18.06 -13.23 -1.92
C SER A 254 -17.47 -11.86 -1.58
N ALA A 255 -17.78 -10.85 -2.42
CA ALA A 255 -17.33 -9.49 -2.17
C ALA A 255 -18.16 -8.83 -1.05
N VAL A 256 -17.50 -8.20 -0.07
CA VAL A 256 -18.11 -7.22 0.83
C VAL A 256 -18.26 -5.89 0.09
N TYR A 257 -17.23 -5.53 -0.65
CA TYR A 257 -17.14 -4.33 -1.47
C TYR A 257 -16.14 -4.55 -2.60
N ALA A 258 -16.35 -3.91 -3.74
CA ALA A 258 -15.40 -3.86 -4.83
C ALA A 258 -15.27 -2.42 -5.33
N GLY A 259 -14.17 -2.10 -6.00
CA GLY A 259 -13.95 -0.78 -6.56
C GLY A 259 -12.66 -0.74 -7.35
N GLY A 260 -12.33 0.43 -7.85
CA GLY A 260 -11.12 0.65 -8.61
C GLY A 260 -11.13 1.97 -9.36
N SER A 261 -10.16 2.14 -10.22
CA SER A 261 -10.06 3.32 -11.07
C SER A 261 -9.28 3.02 -12.35
N PHE A 262 -9.54 3.82 -13.35
CA PHE A 262 -8.79 3.82 -14.60
C PHE A 262 -8.45 5.24 -15.02
N ARG A 263 -7.22 5.46 -15.45
CA ARG A 263 -6.78 6.71 -16.05
C ARG A 263 -6.01 6.45 -17.33
N ARG A 264 -6.51 6.97 -18.45
CA ARG A 264 -5.68 7.06 -19.66
C ARG A 264 -4.62 8.13 -19.50
N ALA A 265 -3.47 7.95 -20.18
CA ALA A 265 -2.42 8.94 -20.18
C ALA A 265 -2.97 10.33 -20.57
N GLY A 266 -2.68 11.34 -19.74
CA GLY A 266 -3.11 12.72 -19.96
C GLY A 266 -4.60 13.00 -19.74
N GLN A 267 -5.40 12.03 -19.26
CA GLN A 267 -6.84 12.20 -19.00
C GLN A 267 -7.15 12.21 -17.51
N MET A 268 -8.38 12.60 -17.19
CA MET A 268 -8.94 12.52 -15.85
C MET A 268 -9.15 11.06 -15.43
N VAL A 269 -9.01 10.78 -14.14
CA VAL A 269 -9.30 9.47 -13.57
C VAL A 269 -10.82 9.21 -13.59
N ARG A 270 -11.19 7.97 -13.90
CA ARG A 270 -12.54 7.44 -13.72
C ARG A 270 -12.49 6.43 -12.57
N SER A 271 -13.20 6.69 -11.50
CA SER A 271 -13.41 5.74 -10.41
C SER A 271 -14.57 4.80 -10.72
N PHE A 272 -14.50 3.58 -10.19
CA PHE A 272 -15.48 2.51 -10.38
C PHE A 272 -16.13 2.18 -9.04
N GLY A 273 -17.44 1.99 -9.06
CA GLY A 273 -18.23 1.52 -7.94
C GLY A 273 -18.31 -0.02 -7.84
N PRO A 274 -18.95 -0.52 -6.78
CA PRO A 274 -18.97 -1.95 -6.50
C PRO A 274 -19.66 -2.81 -7.56
N GLU A 275 -20.66 -2.26 -8.25
CA GLU A 275 -21.39 -2.96 -9.33
C GLU A 275 -20.64 -2.93 -10.67
N GLU A 276 -19.59 -2.11 -10.78
CA GLU A 276 -18.84 -1.92 -12.02
C GLU A 276 -17.57 -2.78 -12.08
N VAL A 277 -17.18 -3.44 -10.97
CA VAL A 277 -15.93 -4.20 -10.87
C VAL A 277 -16.22 -5.64 -10.48
N THR A 278 -15.75 -6.57 -11.31
CA THR A 278 -15.82 -8.00 -11.01
C THR A 278 -14.44 -8.64 -11.13
N LEU A 279 -14.02 -9.31 -10.05
CA LEU A 279 -12.81 -10.13 -10.00
C LEU A 279 -13.21 -11.60 -9.92
N THR A 280 -12.96 -12.35 -11.02
CA THR A 280 -13.27 -13.78 -11.09
C THR A 280 -11.99 -14.59 -11.03
N PRO A 281 -11.82 -15.48 -10.02
CA PRO A 281 -10.63 -16.32 -9.90
C PRO A 281 -10.54 -17.31 -11.07
N GLY A 282 -9.32 -17.51 -11.57
CA GLY A 282 -8.98 -18.50 -12.60
C GLY A 282 -8.11 -19.61 -12.04
N ARG A 283 -6.91 -19.78 -12.59
CA ARG A 283 -5.95 -20.81 -12.19
C ARG A 283 -5.54 -20.66 -10.72
N MET A 284 -5.60 -21.79 -9.99
CA MET A 284 -5.25 -21.88 -8.58
C MET A 284 -3.84 -22.45 -8.39
N TRP A 285 -3.14 -21.93 -7.39
CA TRP A 285 -1.89 -22.49 -6.87
C TRP A 285 -2.00 -22.71 -5.36
N GLU A 286 -1.47 -23.84 -4.88
CA GLU A 286 -1.42 -24.15 -3.45
C GLU A 286 -0.01 -23.97 -2.92
N SER A 287 0.15 -23.18 -1.86
CA SER A 287 1.43 -22.98 -1.19
C SER A 287 1.86 -24.26 -0.47
N ALA A 288 3.07 -24.72 -0.74
CA ALA A 288 3.67 -25.84 0.00
C ALA A 288 3.95 -25.45 1.47
N ALA A 289 4.17 -24.16 1.76
CA ALA A 289 4.53 -23.67 3.09
C ALA A 289 3.29 -23.46 3.98
N SER A 290 2.30 -22.69 3.53
CA SER A 290 1.12 -22.34 4.32
C SER A 290 -0.08 -23.25 4.08
N ARG A 291 -0.09 -24.02 2.98
CA ARG A 291 -1.22 -24.79 2.46
C ARG A 291 -2.39 -23.90 1.99
N ALA A 292 -2.21 -22.60 1.97
CA ALA A 292 -3.19 -21.68 1.42
C ALA A 292 -3.29 -21.83 -0.11
N ARG A 293 -4.50 -21.61 -0.65
CA ARG A 293 -4.77 -21.74 -2.08
C ARG A 293 -5.06 -20.36 -2.67
N TYR A 294 -4.21 -19.91 -3.56
CA TYR A 294 -4.28 -18.58 -4.17
C TYR A 294 -4.68 -18.67 -5.65
N PRO A 295 -5.62 -17.87 -6.13
CA PRO A 295 -5.86 -17.72 -7.55
C PRO A 295 -4.76 -16.84 -8.18
N VAL A 296 -3.81 -17.47 -8.84
CA VAL A 296 -2.66 -16.81 -9.48
C VAL A 296 -2.97 -16.35 -10.92
N GLN A 297 -4.22 -16.46 -11.30
CA GLN A 297 -4.80 -15.89 -12.52
C GLN A 297 -6.20 -15.36 -12.20
N TRP A 298 -6.53 -14.20 -12.76
CA TRP A 298 -7.82 -13.56 -12.56
C TRP A 298 -8.38 -13.02 -13.86
N THR A 299 -9.71 -13.08 -14.01
CA THR A 299 -10.42 -12.25 -14.99
C THR A 299 -10.96 -11.03 -14.26
N ILE A 300 -10.59 -9.84 -14.73
CA ILE A 300 -11.04 -8.56 -14.20
C ILE A 300 -11.94 -7.90 -15.23
N ALA A 301 -13.20 -7.64 -14.86
CA ALA A 301 -14.12 -6.87 -15.69
C ALA A 301 -14.38 -5.51 -15.03
N THR A 302 -14.21 -4.44 -15.80
CA THR A 302 -14.39 -3.04 -15.39
C THR A 302 -14.96 -2.24 -16.55
N PRO A 303 -15.42 -1.00 -16.35
CA PRO A 303 -15.79 -0.12 -17.44
C PRO A 303 -14.64 0.26 -18.39
N ALA A 304 -13.39 0.01 -18.01
CA ALA A 304 -12.24 0.20 -18.91
C ALA A 304 -12.02 -0.97 -19.85
N GLY A 305 -12.62 -2.13 -19.59
CA GLY A 305 -12.51 -3.33 -20.38
C GLY A 305 -12.47 -4.60 -19.55
N ARG A 306 -12.32 -5.72 -20.23
CA ARG A 306 -12.12 -7.04 -19.64
C ARG A 306 -10.67 -7.46 -19.84
N PHE A 307 -10.04 -7.89 -18.76
CA PHE A 307 -8.61 -8.22 -18.74
C PHE A 307 -8.38 -9.55 -18.03
N THR A 308 -7.26 -10.20 -18.37
CA THR A 308 -6.73 -11.31 -17.59
C THR A 308 -5.45 -10.84 -16.88
N VAL A 309 -5.41 -10.99 -15.56
CA VAL A 309 -4.19 -10.84 -14.75
C VAL A 309 -3.57 -12.20 -14.59
N ASN A 310 -2.30 -12.35 -14.93
CA ASN A 310 -1.59 -13.61 -14.85
C ASN A 310 -0.27 -13.45 -14.12
N ALA A 311 -0.10 -14.13 -12.98
CA ALA A 311 1.14 -14.13 -12.22
C ALA A 311 2.30 -14.68 -13.04
N LEU A 312 3.45 -14.01 -13.01
CA LEU A 312 4.68 -14.44 -13.70
C LEU A 312 5.41 -15.55 -12.95
N LEU A 313 5.15 -15.68 -11.68
CA LEU A 313 5.62 -16.75 -10.81
C LEU A 313 4.48 -17.11 -9.85
N ASP A 314 4.18 -18.40 -9.67
CA ASP A 314 3.08 -18.78 -8.79
C ASP A 314 3.44 -18.63 -7.31
N ASN A 315 4.67 -19.01 -6.94
CA ASN A 315 5.14 -18.90 -5.56
C ASN A 315 5.69 -17.48 -5.27
N GLN A 316 4.77 -16.55 -4.99
CA GLN A 316 5.08 -15.21 -4.50
C GLN A 316 4.38 -14.95 -3.14
N GLU A 317 4.29 -15.99 -2.31
CA GLU A 317 3.78 -15.89 -0.95
C GLU A 317 4.85 -15.33 -0.01
N LEU A 318 4.47 -14.39 0.85
CA LEU A 318 5.30 -13.77 1.87
C LEU A 318 4.82 -14.19 3.26
N ASP A 319 5.74 -14.72 4.06
CA ASP A 319 5.50 -14.95 5.49
C ASP A 319 5.95 -13.73 6.30
N SER A 320 5.00 -12.89 6.67
CA SER A 320 5.22 -11.68 7.47
C SER A 320 4.76 -11.83 8.93
N ARG A 321 4.63 -13.07 9.42
CA ARG A 321 4.16 -13.33 10.79
C ARG A 321 5.04 -12.72 11.88
N SER A 322 6.32 -12.50 11.62
CA SER A 322 7.22 -11.88 12.58
C SER A 322 7.06 -10.36 12.70
N SER A 323 6.35 -9.70 11.79
CA SER A 323 6.06 -8.27 11.82
C SER A 323 4.56 -7.99 11.92
N THR A 324 3.77 -8.40 10.92
CA THR A 324 2.33 -8.12 10.85
C THR A 324 1.44 -9.25 11.35
N GLY A 325 2.01 -10.42 11.68
CA GLY A 325 1.25 -11.61 12.09
C GLY A 325 0.56 -12.33 10.93
N ALA A 326 0.78 -11.92 9.68
CA ALA A 326 0.06 -12.40 8.51
C ALA A 326 0.94 -13.18 7.53
N ILE A 327 0.31 -14.01 6.71
CA ILE A 327 0.84 -14.56 5.47
C ILE A 327 -0.03 -14.02 4.35
N TYR A 328 0.58 -13.48 3.30
CA TYR A 328 -0.12 -12.96 2.14
C TYR A 328 0.65 -13.30 0.84
N TRP A 329 -0.02 -13.19 -0.28
CA TRP A 329 0.56 -13.40 -1.59
C TRP A 329 0.62 -12.08 -2.33
N GLU A 330 1.77 -11.78 -2.91
CA GLU A 330 1.98 -10.52 -3.61
C GLU A 330 2.99 -10.69 -4.73
N GLY A 331 2.57 -10.44 -5.97
CA GLY A 331 3.40 -10.86 -7.07
C GLY A 331 3.29 -10.06 -8.35
N LEU A 332 4.46 -9.99 -9.01
CA LEU A 332 4.58 -9.44 -10.35
C LEU A 332 3.69 -10.22 -11.33
N SER A 333 2.84 -9.50 -12.04
CA SER A 333 1.82 -10.06 -12.91
C SER A 333 1.72 -9.29 -14.21
N ASP A 334 1.41 -9.98 -15.31
CA ASP A 334 1.07 -9.37 -16.59
C ASP A 334 -0.43 -9.15 -16.69
N LEU A 335 -0.81 -8.05 -17.33
CA LEU A 335 -2.17 -7.73 -17.73
C LEU A 335 -2.34 -8.06 -19.23
N LEU A 336 -3.30 -8.92 -19.53
CA LEU A 336 -3.60 -9.37 -20.89
C LEU A 336 -4.99 -8.83 -21.32
N ASP A 337 -5.13 -8.44 -22.59
CA ASP A 337 -6.42 -8.10 -23.19
C ASP A 337 -7.25 -9.37 -23.52
N GLU A 338 -8.46 -9.19 -24.06
CA GLU A 338 -9.35 -10.28 -24.43
C GLU A 338 -8.77 -11.19 -25.55
N ALA A 339 -7.82 -10.68 -26.33
CA ALA A 339 -7.10 -11.48 -27.33
C ALA A 339 -5.88 -12.22 -26.75
N GLY A 340 -5.65 -12.12 -25.44
CA GLY A 340 -4.50 -12.73 -24.76
C GLY A 340 -3.17 -12.01 -24.97
N ARG A 341 -3.17 -10.81 -25.56
CA ARG A 341 -1.95 -10.01 -25.74
C ARG A 341 -1.64 -9.26 -24.45
N ARG A 342 -0.38 -9.24 -24.05
CA ARG A 342 0.04 -8.40 -22.93
C ARG A 342 -0.12 -6.92 -23.28
N VAL A 343 -0.84 -6.21 -22.41
CA VAL A 343 -1.10 -4.77 -22.52
C VAL A 343 -0.59 -3.96 -21.35
N GLY A 344 -0.04 -4.65 -20.34
CA GLY A 344 0.52 -3.99 -19.16
C GLY A 344 1.18 -4.98 -18.21
N ARG A 345 1.77 -4.44 -17.15
CA ARG A 345 2.42 -5.18 -16.05
C ARG A 345 2.24 -4.43 -14.75
N GLY A 346 2.10 -5.15 -13.66
CA GLY A 346 1.96 -4.59 -12.34
C GLY A 346 1.96 -5.66 -11.27
N TYR A 347 1.25 -5.41 -10.18
CA TYR A 347 1.18 -6.32 -9.05
C TYR A 347 -0.25 -6.77 -8.78
N LEU A 348 -0.36 -8.02 -8.38
CA LEU A 348 -1.54 -8.64 -7.79
C LEU A 348 -1.20 -8.88 -6.32
N GLU A 349 -2.09 -8.49 -5.42
CA GLU A 349 -1.98 -8.74 -3.98
C GLU A 349 -3.22 -9.49 -3.49
N MET A 350 -3.01 -10.49 -2.63
CA MET A 350 -4.07 -11.33 -2.06
C MET A 350 -3.79 -11.57 -0.59
N THR A 351 -4.71 -11.13 0.27
CA THR A 351 -4.62 -11.31 1.72
C THR A 351 -5.76 -12.17 2.26
N GLY A 352 -5.60 -12.71 3.46
CA GLY A 352 -6.67 -13.45 4.13
C GLY A 352 -6.95 -14.84 3.56
N TYR A 353 -6.03 -15.44 2.81
CA TYR A 353 -6.14 -16.80 2.28
C TYR A 353 -5.53 -17.85 3.23
N ALA A 354 -4.42 -17.55 3.86
CA ALA A 354 -3.80 -18.44 4.86
C ALA A 354 -4.54 -18.36 6.20
N ALA A 355 -4.94 -17.16 6.60
CA ALA A 355 -5.77 -16.88 7.77
C ALA A 355 -6.46 -15.53 7.57
N ALA A 356 -7.60 -15.31 8.21
CA ALA A 356 -8.29 -14.02 8.17
C ALA A 356 -7.38 -12.92 8.71
N MET A 357 -7.34 -11.77 7.99
CA MET A 357 -6.58 -10.59 8.42
C MET A 357 -7.18 -10.03 9.71
N ARG A 358 -6.31 -9.75 10.68
CA ARG A 358 -6.64 -9.11 11.97
C ARG A 358 -5.50 -8.17 12.33
N MET A 359 -5.81 -6.91 12.64
CA MET A 359 -4.88 -5.94 13.23
C MET A 359 -5.50 -5.26 14.43
#